data_9663bd779f6ed67dc26103683b4be3c5
#
_entry.id   9663bd779f6ed67dc26103683b4be3c5
#
_cell.length_a   1.000
_cell.length_b   1.000
_cell.length_c   1.000
_cell.angle_alpha   90.00
_cell.angle_beta   90.00
_cell.angle_gamma   90.00
#
_symmetry.space_group_name_H-M   'P 1'
#
loop_
_entity.id
_entity.type
_entity.pdbx_description
1 polymer ?
#
loop_
_entity_poly.entity_id
_entity_poly.type
_entity_poly.pdbx_seq_one_letter_code
_entity_poly.pdbx_strand_id
1 'polypeptide(L)'
;MDMAEDLYGPRDRSYTILGIEFTTDAQPSHWYPQSEYGSSEKQVIVLLTSEAASDEDRALYQLSHESFHLLSSTVFGSATNLEEGLATSFSLWYMAQIGRPLSADYIEIPKYRRAFEDVQALLKLYPDMAARIKRFRTDQPSRAAATISYNELQVLFPNAPAQLAKELTARFQ
;
A
#
# COMPACT_ATOMS: atom_id res chain seq x y z
N MET A 1 -3.93 -2.07 -11.23
CA MET A 1 -2.67 -1.31 -11.27
C MET A 1 -2.90 0.11 -11.79
N ASP A 2 -3.52 0.32 -12.94
CA ASP A 2 -3.69 1.65 -13.53
C ASP A 2 -4.36 2.66 -12.58
N MET A 3 -5.44 2.26 -11.90
CA MET A 3 -6.09 3.12 -10.89
C MET A 3 -5.17 3.54 -9.75
N ALA A 4 -4.25 2.68 -9.32
CA ALA A 4 -3.26 3.03 -8.30
C ALA A 4 -2.23 4.04 -8.85
N GLU A 5 -1.76 3.83 -10.08
CA GLU A 5 -0.86 4.78 -10.76
C GLU A 5 -1.54 6.14 -11.01
N ASP A 6 -2.83 6.12 -11.36
CA ASP A 6 -3.60 7.35 -11.56
C ASP A 6 -3.72 8.19 -10.28
N LEU A 7 -3.90 7.55 -9.15
CA LEU A 7 -4.04 8.25 -7.87
C LEU A 7 -2.71 8.65 -7.23
N TYR A 8 -1.73 7.74 -7.24
CA TYR A 8 -0.52 7.85 -6.43
C TYR A 8 0.78 7.98 -7.22
N GLY A 9 0.70 8.04 -8.56
CA GLY A 9 1.84 8.23 -9.44
C GLY A 9 2.40 6.92 -10.01
N PRO A 10 3.33 7.03 -10.97
CA PRO A 10 3.77 5.90 -11.77
C PRO A 10 4.42 4.79 -10.93
N ARG A 11 4.26 3.56 -11.38
CA ARG A 11 4.91 2.38 -10.81
C ARG A 11 6.41 2.36 -11.14
N ASP A 12 7.22 1.86 -10.24
CA ASP A 12 8.61 1.47 -10.52
C ASP A 12 8.63 0.32 -11.53
N ARG A 13 9.01 0.62 -12.76
CA ARG A 13 9.07 -0.34 -13.87
C ARG A 13 10.32 -1.23 -13.85
N SER A 14 11.21 -1.06 -12.87
CA SER A 14 12.38 -1.92 -12.72
C SER A 14 12.03 -3.35 -12.29
N TYR A 15 10.82 -3.54 -11.70
CA TYR A 15 10.31 -4.86 -11.33
C TYR A 15 9.37 -5.42 -12.39
N THR A 16 9.59 -6.70 -12.75
CA THR A 16 8.67 -7.50 -13.58
C THR A 16 7.71 -8.26 -12.69
N ILE A 17 6.41 -8.02 -12.85
CA ILE A 17 5.38 -8.80 -12.16
C ILE A 17 5.22 -10.12 -12.92
N LEU A 18 5.53 -11.25 -12.29
CA LEU A 18 5.45 -12.57 -12.89
C LEU A 18 4.04 -13.17 -12.85
N GLY A 19 3.28 -12.84 -11.80
CA GLY A 19 1.94 -13.38 -11.65
C GLY A 19 1.38 -13.20 -10.24
N ILE A 20 0.29 -13.92 -9.99
CA ILE A 20 -0.41 -13.99 -8.72
C ILE A 20 -0.49 -15.47 -8.34
N GLU A 21 -0.17 -15.78 -7.09
CA GLU A 21 -0.28 -17.12 -6.52
C GLU A 21 -1.00 -17.07 -5.17
N PHE A 22 -1.43 -18.22 -4.67
CA PHE A 22 -2.03 -18.34 -3.34
C PHE A 22 -1.05 -18.97 -2.37
N THR A 23 -0.99 -18.42 -1.15
CA THR A 23 -0.14 -18.91 -0.06
C THR A 23 -0.97 -19.39 1.13
N THR A 24 -0.39 -20.23 1.96
CA THR A 24 -0.96 -20.62 3.26
C THR A 24 -0.64 -19.62 4.37
N ASP A 25 0.10 -18.56 4.08
CA ASP A 25 0.37 -17.50 5.04
C ASP A 25 -0.91 -16.75 5.41
N ALA A 26 -0.96 -16.23 6.63
CA ALA A 26 -2.14 -15.58 7.18
C ALA A 26 -2.42 -14.19 6.54
N GLN A 27 -1.47 -13.65 5.78
CA GLN A 27 -1.58 -12.33 5.15
C GLN A 27 -1.04 -12.39 3.71
N PRO A 28 -1.61 -11.59 2.79
CA PRO A 28 -1.05 -11.43 1.45
C PRO A 28 0.32 -10.77 1.55
N SER A 29 1.15 -10.97 0.53
CA SER A 29 2.51 -10.45 0.51
C SER A 29 3.09 -10.44 -0.90
N HIS A 30 4.33 -9.98 -1.01
CA HIS A 30 5.14 -10.11 -2.23
C HIS A 30 6.27 -11.09 -2.02
N TRP A 31 6.44 -11.98 -2.98
CA TRP A 31 7.64 -12.82 -3.07
C TRP A 31 8.58 -12.29 -4.16
N TYR A 32 9.85 -12.19 -3.80
CA TYR A 32 10.91 -11.68 -4.66
C TYR A 32 11.90 -12.81 -4.97
N PRO A 33 11.75 -13.54 -6.11
CA PRO A 33 12.58 -14.70 -6.44
C PRO A 33 14.08 -14.41 -6.43
N GLN A 34 14.50 -13.22 -6.83
CA GLN A 34 15.93 -12.82 -6.82
C GLN A 34 16.56 -12.82 -5.44
N SER A 35 15.80 -12.63 -4.37
CA SER A 35 16.31 -12.67 -3.00
C SER A 35 16.77 -14.06 -2.59
N GLU A 36 16.18 -15.11 -3.20
CA GLU A 36 16.49 -16.50 -2.91
C GLU A 36 17.46 -17.11 -3.91
N TYR A 37 17.32 -16.76 -5.20
CA TYR A 37 18.06 -17.40 -6.29
C TYR A 37 19.19 -16.56 -6.85
N GLY A 38 19.46 -15.38 -6.28
CA GLY A 38 20.61 -14.54 -6.67
C GLY A 38 20.55 -13.98 -8.09
N SER A 39 19.34 -13.88 -8.69
CA SER A 39 19.16 -13.29 -10.02
C SER A 39 19.41 -11.78 -9.99
N SER A 40 19.97 -11.24 -11.09
CA SER A 40 20.06 -9.78 -11.31
C SER A 40 18.73 -9.18 -11.76
N GLU A 41 17.78 -10.01 -12.21
CA GLU A 41 16.45 -9.57 -12.65
C GLU A 41 15.57 -9.30 -11.45
N LYS A 42 14.97 -8.13 -11.41
CA LYS A 42 14.01 -7.75 -10.37
C LYS A 42 12.62 -8.28 -10.74
N GLN A 43 12.21 -9.31 -10.05
CA GLN A 43 10.94 -10.00 -10.27
C GLN A 43 10.12 -10.01 -8.99
N VAL A 44 8.78 -10.04 -9.14
CA VAL A 44 7.85 -10.10 -8.02
C VAL A 44 6.65 -10.98 -8.37
N ILE A 45 6.23 -11.80 -7.43
CA ILE A 45 4.97 -12.53 -7.45
C ILE A 45 4.10 -11.99 -6.31
N VAL A 46 2.84 -11.71 -6.59
CA VAL A 46 1.85 -11.35 -5.57
C VAL A 46 1.30 -12.62 -4.96
N LEU A 47 1.38 -12.75 -3.65
CA LEU A 47 0.85 -13.87 -2.90
C LEU A 47 -0.44 -13.44 -2.20
N LEU A 48 -1.57 -14.08 -2.54
CA LEU A 48 -2.84 -13.91 -1.85
C LEU A 48 -3.04 -15.04 -0.86
N THR A 49 -3.83 -14.81 0.19
CA THR A 49 -4.13 -15.89 1.15
C THR A 49 -4.96 -17.01 0.49
N SER A 50 -4.88 -18.21 1.02
CA SER A 50 -5.63 -19.38 0.49
C SER A 50 -7.15 -19.17 0.51
N GLU A 51 -7.68 -18.41 1.47
CA GLU A 51 -9.11 -18.09 1.53
C GLU A 51 -9.56 -17.26 0.31
N ALA A 52 -8.68 -16.45 -0.25
CA ALA A 52 -8.96 -15.66 -1.44
C ALA A 52 -9.21 -16.52 -2.70
N ALA A 53 -8.74 -17.78 -2.70
CA ALA A 53 -8.98 -18.69 -3.82
C ALA A 53 -10.47 -19.04 -4.02
N SER A 54 -11.29 -18.92 -2.98
CA SER A 54 -12.73 -19.22 -3.01
C SER A 54 -13.61 -18.02 -2.68
N ASP A 55 -13.02 -16.85 -2.44
CA ASP A 55 -13.70 -15.60 -2.10
C ASP A 55 -13.20 -14.48 -3.01
N GLU A 56 -14.00 -14.15 -4.04
CA GLU A 56 -13.64 -13.15 -5.05
C GLU A 56 -13.48 -11.74 -4.44
N ASP A 57 -14.31 -11.36 -3.47
CA ASP A 57 -14.22 -10.05 -2.82
C ASP A 57 -12.92 -9.96 -2.00
N ARG A 58 -12.56 -11.01 -1.32
CA ARG A 58 -11.27 -11.13 -0.61
C ARG A 58 -10.10 -11.06 -1.57
N ALA A 59 -10.16 -11.78 -2.69
CA ALA A 59 -9.10 -11.75 -3.70
C ALA A 59 -8.90 -10.35 -4.28
N LEU A 60 -9.99 -9.67 -4.66
CA LEU A 60 -9.95 -8.31 -5.21
C LEU A 60 -9.46 -7.29 -4.19
N TYR A 61 -9.91 -7.40 -2.93
CA TYR A 61 -9.43 -6.55 -1.83
C TYR A 61 -7.94 -6.73 -1.58
N GLN A 62 -7.47 -7.97 -1.44
CA GLN A 62 -6.05 -8.26 -1.21
C GLN A 62 -5.20 -7.83 -2.41
N LEU A 63 -5.62 -8.16 -3.64
CA LEU A 63 -4.89 -7.78 -4.85
C LEU A 63 -4.79 -6.25 -5.01
N SER A 64 -5.85 -5.52 -4.68
CA SER A 64 -5.79 -4.05 -4.73
C SER A 64 -4.84 -3.49 -3.66
N HIS A 65 -4.80 -4.08 -2.46
CA HIS A 65 -3.84 -3.73 -1.41
C HIS A 65 -2.40 -3.93 -1.88
N GLU A 66 -2.09 -5.12 -2.39
CA GLU A 66 -0.77 -5.45 -2.90
C GLU A 66 -0.39 -4.61 -4.13
N SER A 67 -1.38 -4.22 -4.95
CA SER A 67 -1.16 -3.31 -6.08
C SER A 67 -0.65 -1.93 -5.66
N PHE A 68 -1.02 -1.44 -4.47
CA PHE A 68 -0.46 -0.21 -3.93
C PHE A 68 1.04 -0.37 -3.61
N HIS A 69 1.41 -1.45 -2.96
CA HIS A 69 2.82 -1.74 -2.65
C HIS A 69 3.67 -1.93 -3.92
N LEU A 70 3.08 -2.49 -4.98
CA LEU A 70 3.75 -2.63 -6.29
C LEU A 70 4.05 -1.30 -6.99
N LEU A 71 3.49 -0.18 -6.54
CA LEU A 71 3.88 1.14 -7.06
C LEU A 71 5.36 1.42 -6.80
N SER A 72 5.89 0.94 -5.67
CA SER A 72 7.31 1.08 -5.31
C SER A 72 7.70 -0.11 -4.45
N SER A 73 8.10 -1.20 -5.10
CA SER A 73 8.49 -2.43 -4.41
C SER A 73 9.62 -2.16 -3.41
N THR A 74 9.30 -2.24 -2.13
CA THR A 74 10.27 -2.10 -1.04
C THR A 74 10.72 -3.46 -0.55
N VAL A 75 11.94 -3.52 -0.02
CA VAL A 75 12.47 -4.73 0.60
C VAL A 75 11.63 -5.08 1.83
N PHE A 76 11.38 -6.36 2.02
CA PHE A 76 10.57 -6.95 3.08
C PHE A 76 10.76 -6.27 4.46
N GLY A 77 9.67 -5.90 5.12
CA GLY A 77 9.68 -5.39 6.50
C GLY A 77 9.99 -3.90 6.67
N SER A 78 9.94 -3.10 5.61
CA SER A 78 10.15 -1.65 5.67
C SER A 78 8.86 -0.82 5.63
N ALA A 79 7.68 -1.43 5.58
CA ALA A 79 6.41 -0.72 5.55
C ALA A 79 6.21 0.17 6.79
N THR A 80 5.62 1.34 6.58
CA THR A 80 5.19 2.26 7.65
C THR A 80 3.67 2.20 7.81
N ASN A 81 3.15 2.75 8.91
CA ASN A 81 1.70 2.89 9.08
C ASN A 81 1.07 3.75 7.98
N LEU A 82 1.81 4.73 7.45
CA LEU A 82 1.34 5.52 6.29
C LEU A 82 1.13 4.62 5.07
N GLU A 83 2.10 3.79 4.72
CA GLU A 83 2.03 2.93 3.54
C GLU A 83 0.91 1.92 3.66
N GLU A 84 0.81 1.22 4.77
CA GLU A 84 -0.24 0.22 5.02
C GLU A 84 -1.63 0.85 5.09
N GLY A 85 -1.74 2.03 5.72
CA GLY A 85 -2.99 2.78 5.78
C GLY A 85 -3.43 3.28 4.39
N LEU A 86 -2.50 3.72 3.54
CA LEU A 86 -2.79 4.11 2.15
C LEU A 86 -3.21 2.89 1.31
N ALA A 87 -2.50 1.76 1.42
CA ALA A 87 -2.85 0.52 0.73
C ALA A 87 -4.25 0.04 1.12
N THR A 88 -4.56 0.03 2.42
CA THR A 88 -5.89 -0.33 2.94
C THR A 88 -6.97 0.65 2.47
N SER A 89 -6.70 1.96 2.50
CA SER A 89 -7.64 2.98 2.00
C SER A 89 -7.89 2.83 0.51
N PHE A 90 -6.85 2.55 -0.27
CA PHE A 90 -6.96 2.31 -1.70
C PHE A 90 -7.81 1.06 -1.99
N SER A 91 -7.64 -0.02 -1.22
CA SER A 91 -8.41 -1.25 -1.40
C SER A 91 -9.90 -1.03 -1.19
N LEU A 92 -10.31 -0.37 -0.11
CA LEU A 92 -11.71 -0.05 0.14
C LEU A 92 -12.28 0.89 -0.95
N TRP A 93 -11.51 1.89 -1.35
CA TRP A 93 -11.90 2.78 -2.44
C TRP A 93 -12.06 2.02 -3.77
N TYR A 94 -11.10 1.15 -4.12
CA TYR A 94 -11.15 0.32 -5.32
C TYR A 94 -12.38 -0.59 -5.35
N MET A 95 -12.68 -1.27 -4.25
CA MET A 95 -13.86 -2.12 -4.13
C MET A 95 -15.15 -1.33 -4.37
N ALA A 96 -15.23 -0.10 -3.86
CA ALA A 96 -16.36 0.79 -4.12
C ALA A 96 -16.46 1.20 -5.61
N GLN A 97 -15.32 1.48 -6.29
CA GLN A 97 -15.31 1.85 -7.72
C GLN A 97 -15.82 0.71 -8.62
N ILE A 98 -15.57 -0.53 -8.27
CA ILE A 98 -16.03 -1.71 -9.04
C ILE A 98 -17.44 -2.17 -8.65
N GLY A 99 -18.17 -1.39 -7.81
CA GLY A 99 -19.53 -1.72 -7.39
C GLY A 99 -19.63 -2.79 -6.30
N ARG A 100 -18.55 -3.07 -5.58
CA ARG A 100 -18.47 -4.04 -4.47
C ARG A 100 -18.00 -3.36 -3.17
N PRO A 101 -18.75 -2.36 -2.65
CA PRO A 101 -18.31 -1.58 -1.49
C PRO A 101 -18.19 -2.46 -0.25
N LEU A 102 -17.02 -2.39 0.40
CA LEU A 102 -16.76 -3.00 1.69
C LEU A 102 -16.75 -1.94 2.78
N SER A 103 -17.28 -2.27 3.96
CA SER A 103 -17.16 -1.39 5.12
C SER A 103 -15.77 -1.46 5.75
N ALA A 104 -15.44 -0.48 6.60
CA ALA A 104 -14.20 -0.54 7.39
C ALA A 104 -14.14 -1.77 8.32
N ASP A 105 -15.28 -2.38 8.64
CA ASP A 105 -15.32 -3.60 9.46
C ASP A 105 -14.68 -4.81 8.76
N TYR A 106 -14.54 -4.75 7.44
CA TYR A 106 -13.79 -5.75 6.68
C TYR A 106 -12.30 -5.79 7.04
N ILE A 107 -11.78 -4.72 7.65
CA ILE A 107 -10.40 -4.68 8.17
C ILE A 107 -10.38 -5.38 9.54
N GLU A 108 -10.21 -6.69 9.54
CA GLU A 108 -10.29 -7.51 10.75
C GLU A 108 -9.06 -7.34 11.67
N ILE A 109 -7.88 -7.10 11.10
CA ILE A 109 -6.61 -7.07 11.83
C ILE A 109 -6.40 -5.68 12.45
N PRO A 110 -6.29 -5.57 13.80
CA PRO A 110 -6.29 -4.27 14.49
C PRO A 110 -5.21 -3.30 14.03
N LYS A 111 -4.01 -3.78 13.70
CA LYS A 111 -2.92 -2.90 13.24
C LYS A 111 -3.22 -2.24 11.89
N TYR A 112 -3.84 -2.96 10.95
CA TYR A 112 -4.28 -2.38 9.66
C TYR A 112 -5.43 -1.40 9.86
N ARG A 113 -6.36 -1.72 10.74
CA ARG A 113 -7.46 -0.79 11.10
C ARG A 113 -6.90 0.52 11.66
N ARG A 114 -5.93 0.46 12.58
CA ARG A 114 -5.29 1.65 13.13
C ARG A 114 -4.58 2.46 12.05
N ALA A 115 -3.77 1.83 11.22
CA ALA A 115 -3.08 2.50 10.11
C ALA A 115 -4.08 3.18 9.13
N PHE A 116 -5.18 2.50 8.82
CA PHE A 116 -6.28 3.05 8.03
C PHE A 116 -6.91 4.28 8.71
N GLU A 117 -7.24 4.21 10.00
CA GLU A 117 -7.85 5.31 10.76
C GLU A 117 -6.93 6.54 10.80
N ASP A 118 -5.62 6.35 10.98
CA ASP A 118 -4.62 7.42 10.94
C ASP A 118 -4.58 8.09 9.55
N VAL A 119 -4.62 7.31 8.48
CA VAL A 119 -4.71 7.85 7.10
C VAL A 119 -6.04 8.56 6.87
N GLN A 120 -7.17 8.04 7.38
CA GLN A 120 -8.46 8.73 7.29
C GLN A 120 -8.46 10.06 8.07
N ALA A 121 -7.76 10.12 9.21
CA ALA A 121 -7.57 11.37 9.94
C ALA A 121 -6.76 12.40 9.14
N LEU A 122 -5.70 11.94 8.45
CA LEU A 122 -4.93 12.81 7.54
C LEU A 122 -5.76 13.26 6.33
N LEU A 123 -6.54 12.36 5.72
CA LEU A 123 -7.42 12.66 4.57
C LEU A 123 -8.47 13.72 4.92
N LYS A 124 -9.04 13.69 6.14
CA LYS A 124 -9.98 14.72 6.60
C LYS A 124 -9.35 16.12 6.63
N LEU A 125 -8.06 16.20 6.97
CA LEU A 125 -7.31 17.47 7.01
C LEU A 125 -6.86 17.89 5.59
N TYR A 126 -6.57 16.90 4.74
CA TYR A 126 -6.03 17.10 3.40
C TYR A 126 -6.79 16.26 2.38
N PRO A 127 -7.94 16.75 1.87
CA PRO A 127 -8.71 16.03 0.83
C PRO A 127 -7.90 15.77 -0.46
N ASP A 128 -6.82 16.53 -0.69
CA ASP A 128 -5.88 16.39 -1.80
C ASP A 128 -4.67 15.48 -1.46
N MET A 129 -4.76 14.68 -0.40
CA MET A 129 -3.67 13.82 0.09
C MET A 129 -3.06 12.95 -1.02
N ALA A 130 -3.89 12.26 -1.81
CA ALA A 130 -3.41 11.41 -2.91
C ALA A 130 -2.58 12.21 -3.92
N ALA A 131 -3.02 13.42 -4.30
CA ALA A 131 -2.29 14.28 -5.22
C ALA A 131 -0.94 14.75 -4.64
N ARG A 132 -0.84 14.96 -3.34
CA ARG A 132 0.42 15.30 -2.66
C ARG A 132 1.39 14.11 -2.66
N ILE A 133 0.90 12.90 -2.34
CA ILE A 133 1.69 11.67 -2.42
C ILE A 133 2.13 11.41 -3.86
N LYS A 134 1.24 11.56 -4.84
CA LYS A 134 1.56 11.46 -6.26
C LYS A 134 2.70 12.38 -6.66
N ARG A 135 2.64 13.65 -6.27
CA ARG A 135 3.70 14.63 -6.57
C ARG A 135 5.03 14.23 -5.95
N PHE A 136 5.02 13.76 -4.70
CA PHE A 136 6.21 13.27 -4.01
C PHE A 136 6.88 12.11 -4.75
N ARG A 137 6.09 11.25 -5.42
CA ARG A 137 6.58 10.06 -6.11
C ARG A 137 6.91 10.28 -7.59
N THR A 138 6.30 11.31 -8.24
CA THR A 138 6.35 11.47 -9.71
C THR A 138 7.77 11.54 -10.26
N ASP A 139 8.66 12.26 -9.59
CA ASP A 139 10.05 12.43 -10.05
C ASP A 139 10.94 11.21 -9.76
N GLN A 140 10.50 10.33 -8.86
CA GLN A 140 11.22 9.11 -8.46
C GLN A 140 10.23 7.97 -8.19
N PRO A 141 9.80 7.23 -9.24
CA PRO A 141 8.79 6.17 -9.09
C PRO A 141 9.18 5.04 -8.11
N SER A 142 10.49 4.80 -7.93
CA SER A 142 11.01 3.86 -6.92
C SER A 142 10.85 4.35 -5.47
N ARG A 143 10.43 5.60 -5.27
CA ARG A 143 10.25 6.19 -3.96
C ARG A 143 8.92 5.74 -3.34
N ALA A 144 9.00 4.82 -2.40
CA ALA A 144 7.83 4.29 -1.71
C ALA A 144 7.25 5.29 -0.71
N ALA A 145 5.95 5.17 -0.43
CA ALA A 145 5.31 5.89 0.67
C ALA A 145 5.97 5.57 2.02
N ALA A 146 6.47 4.32 2.19
CA ALA A 146 7.24 3.90 3.37
C ALA A 146 8.54 4.68 3.59
N THR A 147 9.08 5.34 2.56
CA THR A 147 10.31 6.13 2.69
C THR A 147 10.07 7.58 3.12
N ILE A 148 8.82 8.00 3.25
CA ILE A 148 8.46 9.34 3.73
C ILE A 148 8.87 9.46 5.20
N SER A 149 9.90 10.27 5.46
CA SER A 149 10.34 10.59 6.81
C SER A 149 9.35 11.54 7.51
N TYR A 150 9.45 11.63 8.83
CA TYR A 150 8.66 12.59 9.62
C TYR A 150 8.76 14.03 9.08
N ASN A 151 9.98 14.49 8.77
CA ASN A 151 10.19 15.85 8.26
C ASN A 151 9.56 16.05 6.88
N GLU A 152 9.68 15.08 5.99
CA GLU A 152 9.04 15.13 4.66
C GLU A 152 7.52 15.10 4.78
N LEU A 153 6.96 14.30 5.69
CA LEU A 153 5.52 14.28 5.94
C LEU A 153 5.03 15.64 6.44
N GLN A 154 5.78 16.31 7.33
CA GLN A 154 5.46 17.68 7.79
C GLN A 154 5.56 18.72 6.66
N VAL A 155 6.43 18.53 5.67
CA VAL A 155 6.50 19.38 4.47
C VAL A 155 5.31 19.12 3.54
N LEU A 156 4.95 17.87 3.35
CA LEU A 156 3.79 17.49 2.52
C LEU A 156 2.46 17.89 3.16
N PHE A 157 2.38 17.85 4.50
CA PHE A 157 1.17 18.06 5.30
C PHE A 157 1.48 18.98 6.50
N PRO A 158 1.73 20.28 6.27
CA PRO A 158 2.31 21.18 7.30
C PRO A 158 1.42 21.39 8.55
N ASN A 159 0.10 21.16 8.43
CA ASN A 159 -0.82 21.29 9.58
C ASN A 159 -1.19 19.92 10.19
N ALA A 160 -0.54 18.82 9.77
CA ALA A 160 -0.78 17.52 10.39
C ALA A 160 -0.30 17.58 11.86
N PRO A 161 -1.11 17.10 12.82
CA PRO A 161 -0.68 17.02 14.21
C PRO A 161 0.63 16.25 14.35
N ALA A 162 1.56 16.74 15.14
CA ALA A 162 2.88 16.11 15.31
C ALA A 162 2.78 14.63 15.74
N GLN A 163 1.80 14.30 16.59
CA GLN A 163 1.57 12.93 17.02
C GLN A 163 1.12 12.04 15.86
N LEU A 164 0.14 12.50 15.06
CA LEU A 164 -0.32 11.79 13.87
C LEU A 164 0.82 11.55 12.86
N ALA A 165 1.66 12.58 12.63
CA ALA A 165 2.80 12.48 11.74
C ALA A 165 3.83 11.42 12.23
N LYS A 166 4.08 11.35 13.55
CA LYS A 166 4.94 10.32 14.16
C LYS A 166 4.36 8.92 13.99
N GLU A 167 3.06 8.76 14.23
CA GLU A 167 2.37 7.48 14.10
C GLU A 167 2.40 7.00 12.66
N LEU A 168 2.07 7.85 11.68
CA LEU A 168 2.10 7.53 10.26
C LEU A 168 3.49 7.13 9.76
N THR A 169 4.55 7.78 10.23
CA THR A 169 5.93 7.48 9.80
C THR A 169 6.60 6.39 10.63
N ALA A 170 5.94 5.88 11.66
CA ALA A 170 6.42 4.74 12.42
C ALA A 170 6.38 3.46 11.58
N ARG A 171 7.32 2.53 11.88
CA ARG A 171 7.34 1.22 11.26
C ARG A 171 6.06 0.45 11.61
N PHE A 172 5.46 -0.18 10.62
CA PHE A 172 4.29 -1.03 10.81
C PHE A 172 4.65 -2.33 11.55
N GLN A 173 3.97 -2.61 12.68
CA GLN A 173 4.26 -3.75 13.55
C GLN A 173 2.97 -4.48 13.98
#